data_a8006f617fb9b9e486395cd3e6616558
#
_entry.id   a8006f617fb9b9e486395cd3e6616558
#
_cell.length_a   1.000
_cell.length_b   1.000
_cell.length_c   1.000
_cell.angle_alpha   90.00
_cell.angle_beta   90.00
_cell.angle_gamma   90.00
#
_symmetry.space_group_name_H-M   'P 1'
#
loop_
_entity.id
_entity.type
_entity.pdbx_description
1 polymer ?
#
loop_
_entity_poly.entity_id
_entity_poly.type
_entity_poly.pdbx_seq_one_letter_code
_entity_poly.pdbx_strand_id
1 'polypeptide(L)'
;ATARAQGEGRTLYPNQWNRLVIDVGAVAQGRTIKRIVLAQDGPAGTVEGFLDDVRIGDAPADTATRPSDYVSTLRGTNSNADFSRGNNVVATALPHGFNFWAPVTDAGSDWMYQYQQRNGEDNRPRLEAFVLSHEPSPWMGDRQTFQLMPASVASGAPTANRKARALSFSHADEVARADYYKVGFDNGIVSEIAP
;
A
#
# COMPACT_ATOMS: atom_id res chain seq x y z
N ALA A 1 -16.68 -6.61 24.73
CA ALA A 1 -15.55 -6.15 23.90
C ALA A 1 -14.41 -5.79 24.84
N THR A 2 -13.25 -6.35 24.64
CA THR A 2 -12.04 -5.96 25.36
C THR A 2 -11.55 -4.65 24.79
N ALA A 3 -11.56 -3.59 25.58
CA ALA A 3 -10.89 -2.36 25.23
C ALA A 3 -9.38 -2.64 25.21
N ARG A 4 -8.72 -2.39 24.10
CA ARG A 4 -7.27 -2.50 24.01
C ARG A 4 -6.70 -1.11 23.87
N ALA A 5 -5.78 -0.75 24.75
CA ALA A 5 -5.11 0.53 24.67
C ALA A 5 -4.25 0.58 23.38
N GLN A 6 -4.35 1.68 22.65
CA GLN A 6 -3.64 1.85 21.39
C GLN A 6 -2.11 1.73 21.56
N GLY A 7 -1.57 2.22 22.67
CA GLY A 7 -0.15 2.09 22.99
C GLY A 7 0.35 0.64 23.16
N GLU A 8 -0.49 -0.24 23.65
CA GLU A 8 -0.17 -1.67 23.78
C GLU A 8 -0.32 -2.42 22.45
N GLY A 9 -1.35 -2.06 21.69
CA GLY A 9 -1.66 -2.72 20.43
C GLY A 9 -0.88 -2.19 19.26
N ARG A 10 -0.33 -1.00 19.32
CA ARG A 10 0.27 -0.26 18.20
C ARG A 10 -0.57 -0.36 16.92
N THR A 11 -1.88 -0.24 17.08
CA THR A 11 -2.84 -0.46 16.01
C THR A 11 -3.15 0.78 15.22
N LEU A 12 -2.91 1.96 15.81
CA LEU A 12 -3.11 3.25 15.16
C LEU A 12 -1.81 4.06 15.21
N TYR A 13 -1.51 4.69 14.10
CA TYR A 13 -0.37 5.59 13.97
C TYR A 13 -0.86 6.96 13.51
N PRO A 14 -0.31 8.05 14.04
CA PRO A 14 -0.71 9.40 13.65
C PRO A 14 -0.32 9.72 12.21
N ASN A 15 -0.98 10.73 11.65
CA ASN A 15 -0.69 11.29 10.32
C ASN A 15 -0.79 10.31 9.14
N GLN A 16 -1.61 9.27 9.29
CA GLN A 16 -1.87 8.32 8.20
C GLN A 16 -3.21 7.61 8.39
N TRP A 17 -3.72 7.04 7.32
CA TRP A 17 -4.82 6.10 7.39
C TRP A 17 -4.41 4.78 8.02
N ASN A 18 -5.22 4.27 8.93
CA ASN A 18 -5.00 2.99 9.59
C ASN A 18 -6.22 2.11 9.37
N ARG A 19 -6.00 0.93 8.83
CA ARG A 19 -7.07 -0.06 8.69
C ARG A 19 -7.15 -0.92 9.93
N LEU A 20 -8.35 -0.99 10.52
CA LEU A 20 -8.65 -1.89 11.63
C LEU A 20 -9.63 -2.97 11.16
N VAL A 21 -9.33 -4.21 11.48
CA VAL A 21 -10.23 -5.35 11.32
C VAL A 21 -10.42 -5.99 12.68
N ILE A 22 -11.65 -6.08 13.12
CA ILE A 22 -11.99 -6.61 14.43
C ILE A 22 -12.95 -7.77 14.26
N ASP A 23 -12.60 -8.95 14.77
CA ASP A 23 -13.51 -10.09 14.84
C ASP A 23 -14.51 -9.87 15.99
N VAL A 24 -15.62 -9.24 15.65
CA VAL A 24 -16.72 -9.01 16.60
C VAL A 24 -17.43 -10.32 16.92
N GLY A 25 -17.43 -11.28 16.00
CA GLY A 25 -18.04 -12.60 16.18
C GLY A 25 -17.39 -13.37 17.33
N ALA A 26 -16.09 -13.26 17.51
CA ALA A 26 -15.38 -13.93 18.61
C ALA A 26 -15.90 -13.58 20.02
N VAL A 27 -16.48 -12.38 20.18
CA VAL A 27 -16.93 -11.89 21.49
C VAL A 27 -18.43 -11.61 21.58
N ALA A 28 -19.12 -11.50 20.44
CA ALA A 28 -20.51 -11.04 20.38
C ALA A 28 -21.37 -11.77 19.35
N GLN A 29 -21.04 -13.01 19.01
CA GLN A 29 -21.82 -13.81 18.06
C GLN A 29 -23.30 -13.89 18.49
N GLY A 30 -24.21 -13.69 17.54
CA GLY A 30 -25.64 -13.70 17.78
C GLY A 30 -26.19 -12.49 18.54
N ARG A 31 -25.38 -11.47 18.79
CA ARG A 31 -25.80 -10.23 19.44
C ARG A 31 -26.10 -9.14 18.42
N THR A 32 -27.04 -8.28 18.75
CA THR A 32 -27.34 -7.10 17.94
C THR A 32 -26.41 -5.94 18.32
N ILE A 33 -25.72 -5.38 17.34
CA ILE A 33 -24.92 -4.18 17.53
C ILE A 33 -25.86 -2.98 17.65
N LYS A 34 -25.85 -2.32 18.80
CA LYS A 34 -26.68 -1.13 19.05
C LYS A 34 -25.95 0.17 18.75
N ARG A 35 -24.64 0.20 18.92
CA ARG A 35 -23.81 1.40 18.67
C ARG A 35 -22.34 1.00 18.55
N ILE A 36 -21.60 1.83 17.83
CA ILE A 36 -20.14 1.85 17.82
C ILE A 36 -19.72 3.10 18.56
N VAL A 37 -18.77 2.98 19.46
CA VAL A 37 -18.22 4.10 20.24
C VAL A 37 -16.74 4.19 19.94
N LEU A 38 -16.32 5.35 19.50
CA LEU A 38 -14.92 5.75 19.45
C LEU A 38 -14.61 6.52 20.73
N ALA A 39 -13.67 6.06 21.48
CA ALA A 39 -13.24 6.69 22.71
C ALA A 39 -11.73 6.94 22.63
N GLN A 40 -11.32 8.12 23.04
CA GLN A 40 -9.96 8.45 23.33
C GLN A 40 -9.80 8.52 24.84
N ASP A 41 -8.83 7.78 25.35
CA ASP A 41 -8.41 7.80 26.73
C ASP A 41 -6.93 8.21 26.76
N GLY A 42 -6.61 9.36 27.29
CA GLY A 42 -5.26 9.90 27.26
C GLY A 42 -5.14 11.28 27.90
N PRO A 43 -3.96 11.87 27.92
CA PRO A 43 -3.75 13.18 28.51
C PRO A 43 -4.65 14.24 27.88
N ALA A 44 -5.05 15.23 28.69
CA ALA A 44 -5.92 16.30 28.26
C ALA A 44 -5.34 17.03 27.03
N GLY A 45 -6.10 17.11 25.97
CA GLY A 45 -5.73 17.76 24.73
C GLY A 45 -6.77 17.54 23.64
N THR A 46 -6.69 18.33 22.57
CA THR A 46 -7.52 18.14 21.40
C THR A 46 -6.88 17.10 20.49
N VAL A 47 -7.64 16.07 20.16
CA VAL A 47 -7.26 15.09 19.12
C VAL A 47 -8.24 15.25 17.98
N GLU A 48 -7.70 15.38 16.80
CA GLU A 48 -8.44 15.43 15.56
C GLU A 48 -8.15 14.17 14.76
N GLY A 49 -9.18 13.58 14.15
CA GLY A 49 -9.04 12.39 13.32
C GLY A 49 -10.22 12.23 12.39
N PHE A 50 -10.03 11.38 11.39
CA PHE A 50 -11.03 11.06 10.39
C PHE A 50 -11.37 9.57 10.48
N LEU A 51 -12.63 9.24 10.26
CA LEU A 51 -13.13 7.87 10.19
C LEU A 51 -13.84 7.69 8.85
N ASP A 52 -13.44 6.67 8.12
CA ASP A 52 -14.03 6.34 6.83
C ASP A 52 -14.19 4.82 6.67
N ASP A 53 -14.97 4.41 5.69
CA ASP A 53 -15.14 3.02 5.25
C ASP A 53 -15.51 2.04 6.38
N VAL A 54 -16.44 2.44 7.26
CA VAL A 54 -16.91 1.57 8.34
C VAL A 54 -17.85 0.52 7.77
N ARG A 55 -17.43 -0.73 7.80
CA ARG A 55 -18.20 -1.88 7.34
C ARG A 55 -18.38 -2.90 8.45
N ILE A 56 -19.57 -3.49 8.52
CA ILE A 56 -19.87 -4.63 9.37
C ILE A 56 -20.43 -5.72 8.46
N GLY A 57 -19.83 -6.87 8.47
CA GLY A 57 -20.23 -7.97 7.61
C GLY A 57 -19.50 -9.25 8.01
N ASP A 58 -19.68 -10.27 7.20
CA ASP A 58 -18.97 -11.53 7.37
C ASP A 58 -17.45 -11.32 7.23
N ALA A 59 -16.68 -12.16 7.91
CA ALA A 59 -15.25 -12.20 7.70
C ALA A 59 -14.95 -12.46 6.21
N PRO A 60 -13.99 -11.75 5.60
CA PRO A 60 -13.60 -12.07 4.24
C PRO A 60 -13.28 -13.56 4.12
N ALA A 61 -13.83 -14.21 3.11
CA ALA A 61 -13.48 -15.60 2.84
C ALA A 61 -11.98 -15.69 2.54
N ASP A 62 -11.32 -16.68 3.13
CA ASP A 62 -9.95 -17.01 2.76
C ASP A 62 -9.98 -17.66 1.37
N THR A 63 -9.48 -16.93 0.38
CA THR A 63 -9.39 -17.37 -1.01
C THR A 63 -8.01 -17.87 -1.40
N ALA A 64 -7.06 -17.87 -0.46
CA ALA A 64 -5.72 -18.36 -0.69
C ALA A 64 -5.73 -19.86 -0.94
N THR A 65 -5.12 -20.28 -2.03
CA THR A 65 -5.02 -21.70 -2.42
C THR A 65 -3.60 -22.25 -2.25
N ARG A 66 -2.62 -21.36 -2.16
CA ARG A 66 -1.20 -21.70 -2.00
C ARG A 66 -0.61 -20.90 -0.84
N PRO A 67 0.39 -21.40 -0.14
CA PRO A 67 1.07 -20.64 0.91
C PRO A 67 1.62 -19.26 0.45
N SER A 68 2.05 -19.17 -0.81
CA SER A 68 2.51 -17.91 -1.42
C SER A 68 1.43 -16.84 -1.55
N ASP A 69 0.15 -17.23 -1.55
CA ASP A 69 -0.96 -16.28 -1.68
C ASP A 69 -1.15 -15.44 -0.40
N TYR A 70 -0.57 -15.89 0.73
CA TYR A 70 -0.51 -15.11 1.97
C TYR A 70 0.63 -14.09 2.01
N VAL A 71 1.54 -14.13 1.03
CA VAL A 71 2.66 -13.21 0.95
C VAL A 71 2.29 -12.03 0.09
N SER A 72 2.20 -10.85 0.70
CA SER A 72 2.01 -9.59 -0.02
C SER A 72 3.29 -8.75 0.10
N THR A 73 3.87 -8.40 -1.03
CA THR A 73 5.06 -7.53 -1.07
C THR A 73 4.74 -6.07 -0.75
N LEU A 74 3.46 -5.70 -0.66
CA LEU A 74 3.03 -4.38 -0.17
C LEU A 74 3.21 -4.22 1.34
N ARG A 75 3.32 -5.32 2.08
CA ARG A 75 3.45 -5.25 3.54
C ARG A 75 4.78 -4.61 3.94
N GLY A 76 4.71 -3.57 4.77
CA GLY A 76 5.88 -2.84 5.26
C GLY A 76 6.40 -1.77 4.30
N THR A 77 5.62 -1.39 3.27
CA THR A 77 6.00 -0.38 2.29
C THR A 77 5.47 1.03 2.61
N ASN A 78 4.80 1.21 3.75
CA ASN A 78 4.29 2.51 4.18
C ASN A 78 5.27 3.18 5.15
N SER A 79 6.46 3.47 4.69
CA SER A 79 7.54 4.09 5.46
C SER A 79 8.09 5.33 4.75
N ASN A 80 8.61 6.27 5.53
CA ASN A 80 9.34 7.46 5.07
C ASN A 80 10.39 7.87 6.11
N ALA A 81 11.07 9.00 5.91
CA ALA A 81 12.12 9.47 6.81
C ALA A 81 11.64 9.71 8.25
N ASP A 82 10.38 10.10 8.43
CA ASP A 82 9.81 10.44 9.73
C ASP A 82 9.08 9.25 10.39
N PHE A 83 8.82 8.21 9.60
CA PHE A 83 7.95 7.12 10.02
C PHE A 83 8.34 5.82 9.34
N SER A 84 8.57 4.78 10.14
CA SER A 84 8.90 3.44 9.64
C SER A 84 7.84 2.41 10.02
N ARG A 85 7.37 1.69 9.02
CA ARG A 85 6.43 0.57 9.15
C ARG A 85 6.89 -0.64 8.36
N GLY A 86 8.19 -0.95 8.43
CA GLY A 86 8.75 -2.17 7.88
C GLY A 86 9.94 -1.99 6.97
N ASN A 87 10.13 -0.87 6.28
CA ASN A 87 11.24 -0.62 5.35
C ASN A 87 11.35 -1.69 4.23
N ASN A 88 10.22 -2.11 3.69
CA ASN A 88 10.18 -3.07 2.61
C ASN A 88 9.97 -2.37 1.26
N VAL A 89 10.47 -2.98 0.21
CA VAL A 89 10.19 -2.60 -1.17
C VAL A 89 9.20 -3.58 -1.80
N VAL A 90 8.42 -3.11 -2.76
CA VAL A 90 7.55 -3.97 -3.57
C VAL A 90 8.42 -4.65 -4.61
N ALA A 91 8.96 -5.82 -4.29
CA ALA A 91 9.85 -6.53 -5.17
C ALA A 91 9.14 -7.72 -5.86
N THR A 92 9.18 -7.75 -7.18
CA THR A 92 8.82 -8.92 -8.00
C THR A 92 10.12 -9.54 -8.49
N ALA A 93 10.55 -10.61 -7.83
CA ALA A 93 11.93 -11.07 -7.84
C ALA A 93 12.10 -12.57 -8.11
N LEU A 94 11.08 -13.38 -7.95
CA LEU A 94 11.18 -14.82 -8.18
C LEU A 94 11.11 -15.16 -9.67
N PRO A 95 11.90 -16.13 -10.16
CA PRO A 95 12.78 -17.03 -9.39
C PRO A 95 14.20 -16.50 -9.13
N HIS A 96 14.59 -15.39 -9.72
CA HIS A 96 15.97 -14.88 -9.71
C HIS A 96 16.06 -13.56 -8.91
N GLY A 97 16.21 -13.63 -7.59
CA GLY A 97 16.11 -12.49 -6.70
C GLY A 97 17.26 -11.48 -6.73
N PHE A 98 18.24 -11.58 -7.63
CA PHE A 98 19.36 -10.64 -7.67
C PHE A 98 18.96 -9.27 -8.23
N ASN A 99 18.20 -9.26 -9.31
CA ASN A 99 17.53 -8.08 -9.80
C ASN A 99 16.02 -8.29 -9.71
N PHE A 100 15.30 -7.27 -9.35
CA PHE A 100 13.84 -7.34 -9.22
C PHE A 100 13.17 -6.13 -9.88
N TRP A 101 11.94 -6.33 -10.29
CA TRP A 101 11.09 -5.24 -10.72
C TRP A 101 10.34 -4.66 -9.53
N ALA A 102 10.24 -3.35 -9.49
CA ALA A 102 9.46 -2.63 -8.50
C ALA A 102 8.62 -1.53 -9.13
N PRO A 103 7.34 -1.37 -8.72
CA PRO A 103 6.58 -0.18 -9.00
C PRO A 103 7.13 0.98 -8.17
N VAL A 104 7.05 2.20 -8.69
CA VAL A 104 7.61 3.38 -8.04
C VAL A 104 6.57 4.48 -7.97
N THR A 105 6.20 4.87 -6.77
CA THR A 105 5.30 5.99 -6.51
C THR A 105 6.06 7.29 -6.22
N ASP A 106 7.36 7.20 -5.93
CA ASP A 106 8.26 8.33 -5.71
C ASP A 106 9.65 8.02 -6.28
N ALA A 107 9.72 8.00 -7.60
CA ALA A 107 10.95 7.68 -8.30
C ALA A 107 12.06 8.70 -7.97
N GLY A 108 13.18 8.19 -7.51
CA GLY A 108 14.33 8.98 -7.05
C GLY A 108 14.40 9.14 -5.54
N SER A 109 13.43 8.64 -4.79
CA SER A 109 13.57 8.43 -3.36
C SER A 109 14.10 7.03 -3.06
N ASP A 110 14.78 6.88 -1.93
CA ASP A 110 15.27 5.58 -1.47
C ASP A 110 14.13 4.60 -1.13
N TRP A 111 12.94 5.12 -0.87
CA TRP A 111 11.76 4.32 -0.55
C TRP A 111 11.04 3.74 -1.75
N MET A 112 11.36 4.16 -2.96
CA MET A 112 10.74 3.82 -4.24
C MET A 112 9.21 3.79 -4.21
N TYR A 113 8.63 2.86 -3.47
CA TYR A 113 7.19 2.68 -3.33
C TYR A 113 6.76 2.98 -1.89
N GLN A 114 5.83 3.89 -1.76
CA GLN A 114 5.19 4.21 -0.50
C GLN A 114 3.68 4.09 -0.65
N TYR A 115 3.09 3.19 0.12
CA TYR A 115 1.69 2.80 -0.01
C TYR A 115 0.72 3.99 0.04
N GLN A 116 0.95 4.95 0.94
CA GLN A 116 0.07 6.11 1.14
C GLN A 116 0.73 7.46 0.86
N GLN A 117 1.94 7.47 0.35
CA GLN A 117 2.61 8.74 0.12
C GLN A 117 2.14 9.38 -1.18
N ARG A 118 1.99 10.70 -1.13
CA ARG A 118 1.72 11.56 -2.29
C ARG A 118 0.51 11.16 -3.11
N ASN A 119 -0.54 10.74 -2.43
CA ASN A 119 -1.83 10.67 -3.10
C ASN A 119 -2.13 12.04 -3.72
N GLY A 120 -2.71 12.05 -4.92
CA GLY A 120 -3.20 13.26 -5.54
C GLY A 120 -4.32 13.92 -4.73
N GLU A 121 -4.83 15.05 -5.21
CA GLU A 121 -5.96 15.74 -4.58
C GLU A 121 -7.22 14.87 -4.48
N ASP A 122 -7.31 13.88 -5.35
CA ASP A 122 -8.35 12.85 -5.38
C ASP A 122 -8.10 11.68 -4.38
N ASN A 123 -7.08 11.80 -3.55
CA ASN A 123 -6.62 10.76 -2.61
C ASN A 123 -6.25 9.42 -3.31
N ARG A 124 -5.80 9.49 -4.56
CA ARG A 124 -5.38 8.31 -5.34
C ARG A 124 -3.86 8.24 -5.41
N PRO A 125 -3.26 7.08 -5.19
CA PRO A 125 -1.84 6.89 -5.43
C PRO A 125 -1.52 7.04 -6.93
N ARG A 126 -0.30 7.47 -7.23
CA ARG A 126 0.19 7.61 -8.61
C ARG A 126 1.48 6.83 -8.78
N LEU A 127 1.54 6.05 -9.83
CA LEU A 127 2.73 5.30 -10.21
C LEU A 127 3.49 6.05 -11.28
N GLU A 128 4.75 6.34 -11.02
CA GLU A 128 5.63 7.15 -11.88
C GLU A 128 6.46 6.30 -12.84
N ALA A 129 6.78 5.07 -12.44
CA ALA A 129 7.56 4.12 -13.22
C ALA A 129 7.50 2.71 -12.66
N PHE A 130 7.92 1.74 -13.49
CA PHE A 130 8.49 0.47 -13.06
C PHE A 130 9.99 0.54 -13.20
N VAL A 131 10.73 0.12 -12.19
CA VAL A 131 12.20 0.12 -12.21
C VAL A 131 12.75 -1.29 -12.07
N LEU A 132 13.88 -1.53 -12.71
CA LEU A 132 14.72 -2.67 -12.43
C LEU A 132 15.72 -2.25 -11.36
N SER A 133 15.75 -2.98 -10.25
CA SER A 133 16.53 -2.66 -9.07
C SER A 133 17.25 -3.89 -8.52
N HIS A 134 18.37 -3.65 -7.86
CA HIS A 134 19.07 -4.60 -7.00
C HIS A 134 19.26 -4.04 -5.59
N GLU A 135 18.46 -3.05 -5.24
CA GLU A 135 18.50 -2.38 -3.95
C GLU A 135 18.28 -3.34 -2.78
N PRO A 136 19.24 -3.49 -1.86
CA PRO A 136 19.14 -4.43 -0.75
C PRO A 136 18.19 -3.93 0.35
N SER A 137 17.96 -2.64 0.42
CA SER A 137 17.03 -2.01 1.36
C SER A 137 16.74 -0.56 0.96
N PRO A 138 15.63 0.04 1.43
CA PRO A 138 15.32 1.46 1.19
C PRO A 138 16.39 2.45 1.67
N TRP A 139 17.35 2.01 2.50
CA TRP A 139 18.45 2.83 3.00
C TRP A 139 19.69 2.81 2.09
N MET A 140 19.72 1.94 1.10
CA MET A 140 20.88 1.68 0.24
C MET A 140 20.46 1.68 -1.23
N GLY A 141 19.89 2.78 -1.69
CA GLY A 141 19.38 2.92 -3.06
C GLY A 141 20.40 2.60 -4.16
N ASP A 142 19.92 2.20 -5.32
CA ASP A 142 20.70 1.82 -6.49
C ASP A 142 20.60 2.80 -7.66
N ARG A 143 20.04 3.97 -7.42
CA ARG A 143 19.81 5.04 -8.40
C ARG A 143 18.71 4.76 -9.44
N GLN A 144 18.07 3.59 -9.43
CA GLN A 144 16.93 3.27 -10.30
C GLN A 144 17.22 3.64 -11.78
N THR A 145 18.30 3.13 -12.32
CA THR A 145 18.87 3.57 -13.62
C THR A 145 18.02 3.21 -14.82
N PHE A 146 17.26 2.11 -14.74
CA PHE A 146 16.35 1.69 -15.79
C PHE A 146 14.91 1.85 -15.35
N GLN A 147 14.15 2.64 -16.09
CA GLN A 147 12.75 2.93 -15.78
C GLN A 147 11.88 2.78 -17.03
N LEU A 148 10.74 2.19 -16.84
CA LEU A 148 9.74 2.01 -17.88
C LEU A 148 8.37 2.46 -17.35
N MET A 149 7.58 3.09 -18.21
CA MET A 149 6.19 3.47 -17.91
C MET A 149 5.34 3.28 -19.16
N PRO A 150 4.23 2.55 -19.07
CA PRO A 150 3.32 2.42 -20.20
C PRO A 150 2.64 3.76 -20.51
N ALA A 151 2.40 4.00 -21.77
CA ALA A 151 1.67 5.17 -22.23
C ALA A 151 0.64 4.77 -23.29
N SER A 152 -0.50 5.44 -23.30
CA SER A 152 -1.49 5.31 -24.34
C SER A 152 -1.31 6.44 -25.37
N VAL A 153 -1.45 6.12 -26.66
CA VAL A 153 -1.47 7.15 -27.71
C VAL A 153 -2.59 8.18 -27.51
N ALA A 154 -3.67 7.80 -26.85
CA ALA A 154 -4.75 8.71 -26.48
C ALA A 154 -4.34 9.73 -25.40
N SER A 155 -3.29 9.47 -24.67
CA SER A 155 -2.77 10.36 -23.60
C SER A 155 -1.77 11.41 -24.11
N GLY A 156 -1.54 11.47 -25.42
CA GLY A 156 -0.57 12.37 -26.04
C GLY A 156 0.84 11.79 -26.16
N ALA A 157 1.81 12.64 -26.50
CA ALA A 157 3.19 12.20 -26.65
C ALA A 157 3.78 11.76 -25.30
N PRO A 158 4.55 10.65 -25.25
CA PRO A 158 5.25 10.23 -24.06
C PRO A 158 6.19 11.32 -23.54
N THR A 159 6.25 11.51 -22.23
CA THR A 159 7.13 12.48 -21.58
C THR A 159 8.14 11.78 -20.67
N ALA A 160 9.38 12.30 -20.65
CA ALA A 160 10.40 11.88 -19.70
C ALA A 160 10.17 12.42 -18.31
N ASN A 161 9.30 13.42 -18.14
CA ASN A 161 8.98 13.97 -16.81
C ASN A 161 8.17 12.96 -16.02
N ARG A 162 8.76 12.43 -14.94
CA ARG A 162 8.18 11.38 -14.11
C ARG A 162 6.81 11.75 -13.52
N LYS A 163 6.68 12.94 -12.99
CA LYS A 163 5.42 13.40 -12.40
C LYS A 163 4.33 13.62 -13.45
N ALA A 164 4.70 14.12 -14.63
CA ALA A 164 3.76 14.35 -15.70
C ALA A 164 3.26 13.07 -16.36
N ARG A 165 4.07 11.99 -16.32
CA ARG A 165 3.68 10.67 -16.86
C ARG A 165 3.01 9.76 -15.83
N ALA A 166 2.96 10.17 -14.56
CA ALA A 166 2.42 9.34 -13.49
C ALA A 166 0.94 9.03 -13.71
N LEU A 167 0.56 7.78 -13.53
CA LEU A 167 -0.80 7.30 -13.70
C LEU A 167 -1.43 6.97 -12.35
N SER A 168 -2.65 7.43 -12.14
CA SER A 168 -3.44 7.14 -10.94
C SER A 168 -3.96 5.71 -10.97
N PHE A 169 -4.03 5.07 -9.81
CA PHE A 169 -4.57 3.72 -9.65
C PHE A 169 -5.27 3.55 -8.30
N SER A 170 -5.94 2.42 -8.13
CA SER A 170 -6.48 1.98 -6.85
C SER A 170 -5.73 0.77 -6.34
N HIS A 171 -5.44 0.71 -5.05
CA HIS A 171 -4.91 -0.51 -4.44
C HIS A 171 -5.87 -1.72 -4.54
N ALA A 172 -7.15 -1.48 -4.83
CA ALA A 172 -8.09 -2.58 -5.14
C ALA A 172 -7.78 -3.26 -6.50
N ASP A 173 -7.12 -2.53 -7.41
CA ASP A 173 -6.74 -3.00 -8.73
C ASP A 173 -5.25 -3.39 -8.80
N GLU A 174 -4.60 -3.54 -7.65
CA GLU A 174 -3.19 -3.87 -7.51
C GLU A 174 -3.01 -5.28 -6.94
N VAL A 175 -2.17 -6.06 -7.60
CA VAL A 175 -1.72 -7.37 -7.12
C VAL A 175 -0.20 -7.33 -7.00
N ALA A 176 0.31 -7.56 -5.80
CA ALA A 176 1.74 -7.50 -5.52
C ALA A 176 2.21 -8.77 -4.83
N ARG A 177 2.91 -9.61 -5.59
CA ARG A 177 3.49 -10.88 -5.15
C ARG A 177 4.96 -10.93 -5.53
N ALA A 178 5.68 -11.83 -4.92
CA ALA A 178 7.10 -11.99 -5.20
C ALA A 178 7.41 -12.51 -6.62
N ASP A 179 6.43 -13.15 -7.26
CA ASP A 179 6.53 -13.76 -8.60
C ASP A 179 5.71 -13.01 -9.66
N TYR A 180 4.91 -12.01 -9.26
CA TYR A 180 4.00 -11.33 -10.17
C TYR A 180 3.52 -10.01 -9.60
N TYR A 181 3.51 -8.99 -10.44
CA TYR A 181 2.90 -7.70 -10.12
C TYR A 181 1.93 -7.29 -11.23
N LYS A 182 0.78 -6.78 -10.82
CA LYS A 182 -0.24 -6.24 -11.72
C LYS A 182 -0.83 -4.97 -11.15
N VAL A 183 -1.11 -4.00 -12.01
CA VAL A 183 -1.87 -2.80 -11.66
C VAL A 183 -2.77 -2.37 -12.80
N GLY A 184 -4.01 -2.04 -12.47
CA GLY A 184 -4.95 -1.35 -13.36
C GLY A 184 -4.94 0.14 -13.08
N PHE A 185 -4.70 0.94 -14.12
CA PHE A 185 -4.73 2.40 -14.02
C PHE A 185 -6.10 2.97 -14.37
N ASP A 186 -6.42 4.14 -13.82
CA ASP A 186 -7.71 4.81 -14.01
C ASP A 186 -8.00 5.16 -15.48
N ASN A 187 -6.98 5.25 -16.32
CA ASN A 187 -7.10 5.48 -17.75
C ASN A 187 -7.34 4.19 -18.58
N GLY A 188 -7.55 3.06 -17.93
CA GLY A 188 -7.83 1.76 -18.54
C GLY A 188 -6.58 0.97 -18.97
N ILE A 189 -5.37 1.48 -18.79
CA ILE A 189 -4.15 0.71 -19.00
C ILE A 189 -4.01 -0.31 -17.89
N VAL A 190 -3.65 -1.53 -18.23
CA VAL A 190 -3.26 -2.59 -17.30
C VAL A 190 -1.81 -2.95 -17.57
N SER A 191 -1.02 -3.02 -16.50
CA SER A 191 0.37 -3.43 -16.57
C SER A 191 0.59 -4.67 -15.71
N GLU A 192 1.30 -5.62 -16.28
CA GLU A 192 1.66 -6.88 -15.64
C GLU A 192 3.16 -7.10 -15.79
N ILE A 193 3.80 -7.55 -14.71
CA ILE A 193 5.21 -7.89 -14.67
C ILE A 193 5.35 -9.27 -14.07
N ALA A 194 6.02 -10.15 -14.78
CA ALA A 194 6.50 -11.43 -14.31
C ALA A 194 7.99 -11.52 -14.68
N PRO A 195 8.90 -11.80 -13.73
CA PRO A 195 10.32 -11.94 -14.01
C PRO A 195 10.62 -13.19 -14.79
#